data_204136f6262bdb4c10f8320f04f04c1a
#
_entry.id   204136f6262bdb4c10f8320f04f04c1a
#
_cell.length_a   1.000
_cell.length_b   1.000
_cell.length_c   1.000
_cell.angle_alpha   90.00
_cell.angle_beta   90.00
_cell.angle_gamma   90.00
#
_symmetry.space_group_name_H-M   'P 1'
#
loop_
_entity.id
_entity.type
_entity.pdbx_description
1 polymer ?
#
loop_
_entity_poly.entity_id
_entity_poly.type
_entity_poly.pdbx_seq_one_letter_code
_entity_poly.pdbx_strand_id
1 'polypeptide(L)'
;MKKIEFSRVKMIYSTIAVVIFVVLLLLFFPGDREYQRIPYDVVFLGDSVYGLCRDETSIAAKLQDKTGLKCYNGGLGGTVLGRADEERRLGYTKDSISAAGLVRSFAVKDFGVQRTVHIRESATDYFEDTLGDLGQIDFDQVKILFIGSGLNDYHSGNPIESTADPYNPYDEYTYCGAIRSIVKELREAYPELRIIFITPPYTWYTIPELTCEEYDLGGGVLEDYVNAEIGLCQALDVEVIDIYHDYYPHETWDDLYLYTDDGLHPNEAGREKIAQTIAEYLDNYAEDVGVKSPRL
;
A
#
# COMPACT_ATOMS: atom_id res chain seq x y z
N MET A 1 7.05 -73.41 -4.88
CA MET A 1 6.90 -72.58 -3.62
C MET A 1 7.81 -71.36 -3.65
N LYS A 2 9.10 -71.40 -3.87
CA LYS A 2 10.04 -70.24 -3.83
C LYS A 2 9.72 -69.06 -4.78
N LYS A 3 9.12 -69.32 -5.97
CA LYS A 3 8.77 -68.27 -6.93
C LYS A 3 7.60 -67.36 -6.48
N ILE A 4 6.65 -67.90 -5.72
CA ILE A 4 5.48 -67.20 -5.22
C ILE A 4 5.86 -66.25 -4.02
N GLU A 5 6.77 -66.74 -3.18
CA GLU A 5 7.29 -65.96 -2.05
C GLU A 5 8.08 -64.72 -2.53
N PHE A 6 8.92 -64.90 -3.55
CA PHE A 6 9.71 -63.76 -4.10
C PHE A 6 8.84 -62.74 -4.80
N SER A 7 7.71 -63.10 -5.38
CA SER A 7 6.73 -62.17 -5.95
C SER A 7 5.99 -61.35 -4.86
N ARG A 8 5.60 -61.99 -3.76
CA ARG A 8 4.95 -61.30 -2.63
C ARG A 8 5.88 -60.32 -1.93
N VAL A 9 7.14 -60.66 -1.74
CA VAL A 9 8.15 -59.78 -1.14
C VAL A 9 8.39 -58.56 -2.04
N LYS A 10 8.53 -58.70 -3.36
CA LYS A 10 8.65 -57.56 -4.29
C LYS A 10 7.41 -56.67 -4.26
N MET A 11 6.23 -57.22 -4.17
CA MET A 11 4.98 -56.44 -4.10
C MET A 11 4.91 -55.62 -2.80
N ILE A 12 5.33 -56.19 -1.67
CA ILE A 12 5.38 -55.48 -0.38
C ILE A 12 6.36 -54.27 -0.44
N TYR A 13 7.57 -54.49 -0.97
CA TYR A 13 8.54 -53.40 -1.11
C TYR A 13 8.07 -52.31 -2.07
N SER A 14 7.39 -52.66 -3.17
CA SER A 14 6.80 -51.70 -4.09
C SER A 14 5.71 -50.87 -3.41
N THR A 15 4.85 -51.50 -2.61
CA THR A 15 3.78 -50.81 -1.87
C THR A 15 4.37 -49.85 -0.80
N ILE A 16 5.39 -50.30 -0.07
CA ILE A 16 6.09 -49.48 0.91
C ILE A 16 6.74 -48.27 0.24
N ALA A 17 7.41 -48.45 -0.89
CA ALA A 17 8.04 -47.39 -1.65
C ALA A 17 7.01 -46.31 -2.13
N VAL A 18 5.84 -46.79 -2.63
CA VAL A 18 4.75 -45.90 -3.04
C VAL A 18 4.19 -45.13 -1.85
N VAL A 19 3.98 -45.78 -0.70
CA VAL A 19 3.49 -45.14 0.52
C VAL A 19 4.49 -44.07 1.01
N ILE A 20 5.79 -44.39 1.05
CA ILE A 20 6.84 -43.45 1.42
C ILE A 20 6.87 -42.27 0.44
N PHE A 21 6.75 -42.50 -0.85
CA PHE A 21 6.73 -41.44 -1.87
C PHE A 21 5.51 -40.54 -1.72
N VAL A 22 4.31 -41.11 -1.46
CA VAL A 22 3.10 -40.33 -1.19
C VAL A 22 3.23 -39.52 0.10
N VAL A 23 3.80 -40.10 1.17
CA VAL A 23 4.05 -39.37 2.42
C VAL A 23 5.07 -38.26 2.23
N LEU A 24 6.13 -38.47 1.47
CA LEU A 24 7.09 -37.46 1.11
C LEU A 24 6.43 -36.35 0.25
N LEU A 25 5.60 -36.70 -0.73
CA LEU A 25 4.83 -35.73 -1.49
C LEU A 25 3.93 -34.88 -0.58
N LEU A 26 3.23 -35.48 0.38
CA LEU A 26 2.37 -34.78 1.32
C LEU A 26 3.18 -33.89 2.33
N LEU A 27 4.42 -34.29 2.61
CA LEU A 27 5.31 -33.53 3.50
C LEU A 27 6.04 -32.38 2.78
N PHE A 28 6.45 -32.61 1.51
CA PHE A 28 7.19 -31.63 0.72
C PHE A 28 6.30 -30.73 -0.15
N PHE A 29 5.09 -31.20 -0.47
CA PHE A 29 4.03 -30.45 -1.11
C PHE A 29 2.81 -30.52 -0.18
N PRO A 30 2.83 -29.81 0.98
CA PRO A 30 1.61 -29.66 1.73
C PRO A 30 0.60 -29.07 0.76
N GLY A 31 -0.45 -29.83 0.46
CA GLY A 31 -1.56 -29.36 -0.36
C GLY A 31 -1.97 -27.98 0.15
N ASP A 32 -2.39 -27.10 -0.75
CA ASP A 32 -2.76 -25.73 -0.45
C ASP A 32 -3.44 -25.70 0.92
N ARG A 33 -2.70 -25.24 1.94
CA ARG A 33 -3.37 -24.85 3.17
C ARG A 33 -4.32 -23.79 2.68
N GLU A 34 -5.60 -24.03 2.83
CA GLU A 34 -6.63 -23.01 2.66
C GLU A 34 -6.21 -21.91 3.66
N TYR A 35 -5.41 -20.96 3.15
CA TYR A 35 -5.04 -19.77 3.91
C TYR A 35 -6.36 -19.11 4.23
N GLN A 36 -6.69 -19.03 5.52
CA GLN A 36 -7.88 -18.36 5.96
C GLN A 36 -7.71 -16.91 5.51
N ARG A 37 -8.31 -16.57 4.37
CA ARG A 37 -8.26 -15.23 3.83
C ARG A 37 -9.03 -14.33 4.76
N ILE A 38 -8.40 -13.22 5.15
CA ILE A 38 -8.97 -12.29 6.13
C ILE A 38 -9.77 -11.25 5.34
N PRO A 39 -11.10 -11.16 5.55
CA PRO A 39 -11.91 -10.16 4.86
C PRO A 39 -11.73 -8.78 5.52
N TYR A 40 -11.46 -7.78 4.71
CA TYR A 40 -11.52 -6.37 5.07
C TYR A 40 -12.38 -5.63 4.05
N ASP A 41 -13.10 -4.59 4.50
CA ASP A 41 -13.86 -3.70 3.62
C ASP A 41 -12.93 -2.67 2.98
N VAL A 42 -11.93 -2.21 3.74
CA VAL A 42 -11.02 -1.13 3.40
C VAL A 42 -9.57 -1.56 3.65
N VAL A 43 -8.70 -1.27 2.70
CA VAL A 43 -7.25 -1.40 2.86
C VAL A 43 -6.60 -0.06 2.62
N PHE A 44 -5.67 0.33 3.49
CA PHE A 44 -4.78 1.45 3.26
C PHE A 44 -3.43 0.94 2.77
N LEU A 45 -2.98 1.44 1.63
CA LEU A 45 -1.56 1.47 1.27
C LEU A 45 -1.07 2.89 1.45
N GLY A 46 0.10 3.05 2.02
CA GLY A 46 0.65 4.37 2.29
C GLY A 46 2.06 4.28 2.88
N ASP A 47 2.62 5.42 3.15
CA ASP A 47 3.95 5.57 3.74
C ASP A 47 3.89 5.70 5.28
N SER A 48 4.86 6.42 5.86
CA SER A 48 4.94 6.63 7.31
C SER A 48 3.78 7.41 7.91
N VAL A 49 3.11 8.26 7.12
CA VAL A 49 1.92 9.00 7.55
C VAL A 49 0.83 8.05 8.07
N TYR A 50 0.68 6.91 7.41
CA TYR A 50 -0.29 5.86 7.77
C TYR A 50 0.34 4.75 8.62
N GLY A 51 1.59 4.40 8.33
CA GLY A 51 2.23 3.17 8.83
C GLY A 51 2.81 3.26 10.24
N LEU A 52 3.27 4.42 10.69
CA LEU A 52 3.97 4.54 11.99
C LEU A 52 3.04 4.35 13.19
N CYS A 53 1.80 4.83 13.12
CA CYS A 53 0.83 4.60 14.18
C CYS A 53 -0.02 3.38 13.84
N ARG A 54 -0.03 2.37 14.72
CA ARG A 54 -0.70 1.08 14.48
C ARG A 54 -1.66 0.67 15.57
N ASP A 55 -1.84 1.49 16.60
CA ASP A 55 -2.78 1.30 17.68
C ASP A 55 -4.18 1.86 17.34
N GLU A 56 -5.05 1.94 18.31
CA GLU A 56 -6.40 2.48 18.19
C GLU A 56 -6.46 3.94 17.78
N THR A 57 -5.34 4.66 17.84
CA THR A 57 -5.24 6.06 17.39
C THR A 57 -4.77 6.20 15.94
N SER A 58 -4.53 5.09 15.24
CA SER A 58 -4.16 5.09 13.82
C SER A 58 -5.30 5.60 12.92
N ILE A 59 -4.97 6.15 11.77
CA ILE A 59 -5.96 6.65 10.80
C ILE A 59 -6.96 5.55 10.43
N ALA A 60 -6.49 4.33 10.18
CA ALA A 60 -7.34 3.21 9.82
C ALA A 60 -8.29 2.80 10.95
N ALA A 61 -7.82 2.74 12.20
CA ALA A 61 -8.65 2.43 13.36
C ALA A 61 -9.72 3.52 13.58
N LYS A 62 -9.32 4.79 13.53
CA LYS A 62 -10.25 5.90 13.66
C LYS A 62 -11.30 5.94 12.55
N LEU A 63 -10.92 5.61 11.30
CA LEU A 63 -11.89 5.48 10.21
C LEU A 63 -12.87 4.33 10.45
N GLN A 64 -12.38 3.18 10.92
CA GLN A 64 -13.23 2.05 11.28
C GLN A 64 -14.26 2.44 12.35
N ASP A 65 -13.84 3.15 13.39
CA ASP A 65 -14.74 3.60 14.46
C ASP A 65 -15.82 4.57 13.95
N LYS A 66 -15.48 5.43 12.99
CA LYS A 66 -16.40 6.41 12.41
C LYS A 66 -17.41 5.79 11.43
N THR A 67 -16.98 4.78 10.67
CA THR A 67 -17.77 4.26 9.55
C THR A 67 -18.35 2.86 9.80
N GLY A 68 -17.79 2.11 10.74
CA GLY A 68 -18.11 0.69 10.95
C GLY A 68 -17.51 -0.25 9.88
N LEU A 69 -16.79 0.28 8.89
CA LEU A 69 -16.08 -0.52 7.89
C LEU A 69 -14.84 -1.16 8.54
N LYS A 70 -14.60 -2.43 8.24
CA LYS A 70 -13.41 -3.11 8.71
C LYS A 70 -12.18 -2.66 7.92
N CYS A 71 -11.31 -1.88 8.56
CA CYS A 71 -10.15 -1.25 7.95
C CYS A 71 -8.84 -2.00 8.27
N TYR A 72 -7.97 -2.17 7.29
CA TYR A 72 -6.61 -2.66 7.46
C TYR A 72 -5.58 -1.56 7.19
N ASN A 73 -4.63 -1.37 8.12
CA ASN A 73 -3.51 -0.46 7.94
C ASN A 73 -2.34 -1.21 7.30
N GLY A 74 -2.18 -1.07 5.98
CA GLY A 74 -1.06 -1.62 5.21
C GLY A 74 0.05 -0.61 4.92
N GLY A 75 0.05 0.56 5.61
CA GLY A 75 1.09 1.58 5.44
C GLY A 75 2.48 1.09 5.86
N LEU A 76 3.50 1.45 5.09
CA LEU A 76 4.90 1.08 5.29
C LEU A 76 5.78 2.32 5.22
N GLY A 77 6.40 2.69 6.35
CA GLY A 77 7.21 3.90 6.45
C GLY A 77 8.37 3.96 5.45
N GLY A 78 8.64 5.13 4.90
CA GLY A 78 9.74 5.33 3.95
C GLY A 78 9.53 4.74 2.56
N THR A 79 8.33 4.23 2.25
CA THR A 79 8.03 3.69 0.93
C THR A 79 7.55 4.78 -0.03
N VAL A 80 7.89 4.61 -1.29
CA VAL A 80 7.46 5.48 -2.40
C VAL A 80 6.22 4.91 -3.09
N LEU A 81 5.60 5.71 -3.94
CA LEU A 81 4.49 5.26 -4.76
C LEU A 81 4.94 4.27 -5.83
N GLY A 82 6.01 4.60 -6.55
CA GLY A 82 6.56 3.83 -7.64
C GLY A 82 7.82 3.05 -7.28
N ARG A 83 8.94 3.37 -7.93
CA ARG A 83 10.24 2.75 -7.74
C ARG A 83 11.28 3.78 -7.34
N ALA A 84 12.17 3.40 -6.43
CA ALA A 84 13.19 4.27 -5.87
C ALA A 84 14.63 3.82 -6.17
N ASP A 85 14.84 2.73 -6.92
CA ASP A 85 16.20 2.27 -7.24
C ASP A 85 16.81 3.14 -8.35
N GLU A 86 17.64 4.09 -7.97
CA GLU A 86 18.35 4.99 -8.87
C GLU A 86 19.14 4.24 -9.97
N GLU A 87 19.67 3.05 -9.67
CA GLU A 87 20.36 2.21 -10.63
C GLU A 87 19.41 1.40 -11.54
N ARG A 88 18.11 1.50 -11.33
CA ARG A 88 17.07 0.77 -12.07
C ARG A 88 17.31 -0.74 -12.12
N ARG A 89 17.79 -1.31 -11.01
CA ARG A 89 18.08 -2.75 -10.90
C ARG A 89 16.80 -3.56 -10.86
N LEU A 90 16.65 -4.49 -11.79
CA LEU A 90 15.56 -5.45 -11.74
C LEU A 90 15.62 -6.29 -10.47
N GLY A 91 14.49 -6.39 -9.76
CA GLY A 91 14.40 -7.18 -8.53
C GLY A 91 14.95 -6.49 -7.29
N TYR A 92 15.10 -5.15 -7.30
CA TYR A 92 15.40 -4.39 -6.10
C TYR A 92 14.32 -4.61 -5.04
N THR A 93 14.70 -5.14 -3.90
CA THR A 93 13.75 -5.65 -2.90
C THR A 93 12.82 -4.56 -2.38
N LYS A 94 13.31 -3.33 -2.18
CA LYS A 94 12.49 -2.21 -1.69
C LYS A 94 11.38 -1.80 -2.67
N ASP A 95 11.58 -1.97 -3.98
CA ASP A 95 10.54 -1.69 -4.98
C ASP A 95 9.34 -2.62 -4.84
N SER A 96 9.52 -3.80 -4.26
CA SER A 96 8.42 -4.74 -4.02
C SER A 96 7.46 -4.32 -2.91
N ILE A 97 7.87 -3.37 -2.07
CA ILE A 97 7.06 -2.84 -0.96
C ILE A 97 6.55 -1.41 -1.23
N SER A 98 6.87 -0.84 -2.40
CA SER A 98 6.22 0.39 -2.87
C SER A 98 4.73 0.14 -3.13
N ALA A 99 3.93 1.20 -3.25
CA ALA A 99 2.52 1.04 -3.56
C ALA A 99 2.32 0.26 -4.88
N ALA A 100 3.06 0.58 -5.95
CA ALA A 100 3.02 -0.16 -7.22
C ALA A 100 3.45 -1.62 -7.08
N GLY A 101 4.49 -1.89 -6.28
CA GLY A 101 4.96 -3.25 -6.00
C GLY A 101 3.92 -4.11 -5.27
N LEU A 102 3.25 -3.54 -4.28
CA LEU A 102 2.16 -4.21 -3.54
C LEU A 102 0.95 -4.44 -4.43
N VAL A 103 0.53 -3.44 -5.22
CA VAL A 103 -0.58 -3.55 -6.17
C VAL A 103 -0.33 -4.68 -7.17
N ARG A 104 0.87 -4.78 -7.71
CA ARG A 104 1.26 -5.88 -8.60
C ARG A 104 1.11 -7.23 -7.92
N SER A 105 1.52 -7.35 -6.65
CA SER A 105 1.38 -8.58 -5.89
C SER A 105 -0.08 -8.93 -5.60
N PHE A 106 -0.94 -7.95 -5.33
CA PHE A 106 -2.38 -8.17 -5.24
C PHE A 106 -2.97 -8.64 -6.58
N ALA A 107 -2.61 -7.99 -7.68
CA ALA A 107 -3.13 -8.34 -9.01
C ALA A 107 -2.82 -9.77 -9.43
N VAL A 108 -1.62 -10.27 -9.11
CA VAL A 108 -1.23 -11.67 -9.41
C VAL A 108 -1.46 -12.63 -8.25
N LYS A 109 -1.96 -12.13 -7.10
CA LYS A 109 -2.19 -12.90 -5.86
C LYS A 109 -0.94 -13.64 -5.36
N ASP A 110 0.24 -13.03 -5.53
CA ASP A 110 1.53 -13.59 -5.13
C ASP A 110 2.36 -12.57 -4.33
N PHE A 111 2.58 -12.87 -3.05
CA PHE A 111 3.40 -12.10 -2.10
C PHE A 111 4.75 -12.78 -1.82
N GLY A 112 5.20 -13.68 -2.70
CA GLY A 112 6.45 -14.41 -2.50
C GLY A 112 7.67 -13.50 -2.36
N VAL A 113 7.74 -12.43 -3.15
CA VAL A 113 8.84 -11.45 -3.09
C VAL A 113 8.82 -10.67 -1.78
N GLN A 114 7.65 -10.22 -1.31
CA GLN A 114 7.51 -9.47 -0.07
C GLN A 114 7.96 -10.27 1.15
N ARG A 115 7.80 -11.59 1.15
CA ARG A 115 8.29 -12.48 2.22
C ARG A 115 9.81 -12.53 2.32
N THR A 116 10.54 -12.03 1.33
CA THR A 116 12.00 -11.95 1.34
C THR A 116 12.52 -10.60 1.87
N VAL A 117 11.62 -9.66 2.13
CA VAL A 117 11.97 -8.34 2.65
C VAL A 117 12.28 -8.43 4.14
N HIS A 118 13.52 -8.13 4.50
CA HIS A 118 14.00 -8.10 5.86
C HIS A 118 14.56 -6.71 6.15
N ILE A 119 13.69 -5.80 6.58
CA ILE A 119 14.09 -4.48 7.04
C ILE A 119 13.84 -4.45 8.55
N ARG A 120 14.91 -4.37 9.35
CA ARG A 120 14.87 -4.44 10.82
C ARG A 120 15.52 -3.20 11.42
N GLU A 121 14.79 -2.12 11.35
CA GLU A 121 15.07 -0.91 12.13
C GLU A 121 13.90 -0.68 13.08
N SER A 122 14.11 -0.02 14.21
CA SER A 122 13.03 0.19 15.20
C SER A 122 11.79 0.90 14.62
N ALA A 123 11.99 1.72 13.60
CA ALA A 123 10.89 2.40 12.88
C ALA A 123 10.18 1.50 11.85
N THR A 124 10.64 0.28 11.62
CA THR A 124 10.12 -0.65 10.59
C THR A 124 9.95 -2.07 11.11
N ASP A 125 9.97 -2.29 12.42
CA ASP A 125 9.85 -3.60 13.06
C ASP A 125 8.51 -4.30 12.75
N TYR A 126 7.50 -3.54 12.32
CA TYR A 126 6.18 -4.02 11.91
C TYR A 126 6.08 -4.47 10.43
N PHE A 127 7.13 -4.29 9.62
CA PHE A 127 7.05 -4.57 8.18
C PHE A 127 6.78 -6.04 7.86
N GLU A 128 7.48 -6.96 8.52
CA GLU A 128 7.32 -8.39 8.26
C GLU A 128 5.88 -8.85 8.55
N ASP A 129 5.29 -8.40 9.66
CA ASP A 129 3.91 -8.74 10.04
C ASP A 129 2.92 -8.11 9.06
N THR A 130 3.09 -6.83 8.72
CA THR A 130 2.22 -6.12 7.76
C THR A 130 2.22 -6.80 6.39
N LEU A 131 3.41 -7.16 5.86
CA LEU A 131 3.54 -7.83 4.57
C LEU A 131 2.95 -9.26 4.62
N GLY A 132 3.11 -9.94 5.76
CA GLY A 132 2.49 -11.23 6.02
C GLY A 132 0.97 -11.17 5.98
N ASP A 133 0.40 -10.18 6.64
CA ASP A 133 -1.05 -9.96 6.70
C ASP A 133 -1.62 -9.53 5.33
N LEU A 134 -0.98 -8.57 4.63
CA LEU A 134 -1.37 -8.15 3.28
C LEU A 134 -1.47 -9.36 2.34
N GLY A 135 -0.53 -10.30 2.43
CA GLY A 135 -0.57 -11.54 1.65
C GLY A 135 -1.71 -12.50 2.03
N GLN A 136 -2.40 -12.28 3.13
CA GLN A 136 -3.54 -13.09 3.61
C GLN A 136 -4.89 -12.39 3.40
N ILE A 137 -4.92 -11.12 3.04
CA ILE A 137 -6.16 -10.39 2.79
C ILE A 137 -6.86 -11.00 1.56
N ASP A 138 -8.16 -11.24 1.69
CA ASP A 138 -9.00 -11.56 0.55
C ASP A 138 -9.34 -10.30 -0.24
N PHE A 139 -8.45 -9.96 -1.18
CA PHE A 139 -8.59 -8.72 -1.93
C PHE A 139 -9.82 -8.70 -2.85
N ASP A 140 -10.42 -9.86 -3.16
CA ASP A 140 -11.69 -9.95 -3.88
C ASP A 140 -12.88 -9.44 -3.02
N GLN A 141 -12.70 -9.30 -1.69
CA GLN A 141 -13.69 -8.77 -0.76
C GLN A 141 -13.45 -7.29 -0.39
N VAL A 142 -12.31 -6.75 -0.75
CA VAL A 142 -11.99 -5.34 -0.48
C VAL A 142 -12.85 -4.45 -1.36
N LYS A 143 -13.54 -3.50 -0.74
CA LYS A 143 -14.43 -2.55 -1.41
C LYS A 143 -13.71 -1.26 -1.78
N ILE A 144 -12.81 -0.81 -0.90
CA ILE A 144 -12.11 0.46 -1.04
C ILE A 144 -10.62 0.25 -0.77
N LEU A 145 -9.80 0.71 -1.68
CA LEU A 145 -8.36 0.82 -1.51
C LEU A 145 -7.98 2.29 -1.44
N PHE A 146 -7.46 2.73 -0.29
CA PHE A 146 -6.81 4.03 -0.16
C PHE A 146 -5.32 3.92 -0.48
N ILE A 147 -4.81 4.87 -1.23
CA ILE A 147 -3.39 4.99 -1.58
C ILE A 147 -2.92 6.37 -1.14
N GLY A 148 -2.20 6.42 -0.03
CA GLY A 148 -1.69 7.64 0.60
C GLY A 148 -0.15 7.63 0.65
N SER A 149 0.49 7.55 -0.51
CA SER A 149 1.94 7.63 -0.68
C SER A 149 2.28 8.81 -1.59
N GLY A 150 3.51 9.30 -1.52
CA GLY A 150 3.96 10.39 -2.38
C GLY A 150 4.94 11.34 -1.68
N LEU A 151 4.87 11.44 -0.36
CA LEU A 151 5.80 12.25 0.41
C LEU A 151 7.24 11.77 0.24
N ASN A 152 7.47 10.46 0.19
CA ASN A 152 8.80 9.92 -0.04
C ASN A 152 9.26 10.03 -1.50
N ASP A 153 8.35 10.09 -2.47
CA ASP A 153 8.69 10.40 -3.86
C ASP A 153 9.24 11.82 -3.97
N TYR A 154 8.58 12.79 -3.33
CA TYR A 154 9.07 14.15 -3.20
C TYR A 154 10.42 14.20 -2.47
N HIS A 155 10.57 13.52 -1.31
CA HIS A 155 11.83 13.47 -0.55
C HIS A 155 12.98 12.85 -1.33
N SER A 156 12.70 11.91 -2.22
CA SER A 156 13.69 11.25 -3.07
C SER A 156 14.00 12.05 -4.35
N GLY A 157 13.28 13.15 -4.59
CA GLY A 157 13.40 13.91 -5.83
C GLY A 157 13.00 13.10 -7.07
N ASN A 158 12.06 12.15 -6.92
CA ASN A 158 11.58 11.36 -8.05
C ASN A 158 10.94 12.27 -9.10
N PRO A 159 11.27 12.13 -10.39
CA PRO A 159 10.65 12.94 -11.43
C PRO A 159 9.12 12.79 -11.41
N ILE A 160 8.39 13.90 -11.56
CA ILE A 160 6.92 13.86 -11.62
C ILE A 160 6.45 13.14 -12.89
N GLU A 161 7.07 13.44 -14.05
CA GLU A 161 6.76 12.83 -15.33
C GLU A 161 8.01 12.32 -16.04
N SER A 162 7.84 11.31 -16.89
CA SER A 162 8.93 10.83 -17.74
C SER A 162 9.22 11.82 -18.87
N THR A 163 10.50 12.18 -18.97
CA THR A 163 11.02 12.99 -20.09
C THR A 163 11.86 12.14 -21.06
N ALA A 164 11.85 10.81 -20.89
CA ALA A 164 12.61 9.90 -21.73
C ALA A 164 12.05 9.84 -23.16
N ASP A 165 12.93 9.56 -24.13
CA ASP A 165 12.55 9.32 -25.53
C ASP A 165 12.88 7.85 -25.88
N PRO A 166 11.87 7.00 -26.22
CA PRO A 166 10.46 7.35 -26.34
C PRO A 166 9.78 7.53 -24.96
N TYR A 167 8.81 8.44 -24.90
CA TYR A 167 8.04 8.69 -23.68
C TYR A 167 7.26 7.43 -23.24
N ASN A 168 7.48 7.01 -21.99
CA ASN A 168 6.74 5.92 -21.37
C ASN A 168 5.80 6.47 -20.29
N PRO A 169 4.47 6.53 -20.52
CA PRO A 169 3.52 7.05 -19.55
C PRO A 169 3.36 6.16 -18.31
N TYR A 170 3.86 4.93 -18.34
CA TYR A 170 3.84 3.96 -17.25
C TYR A 170 5.23 3.73 -16.64
N ASP A 171 6.14 4.70 -16.74
CA ASP A 171 7.46 4.62 -16.12
C ASP A 171 7.33 4.77 -14.61
N GLU A 172 7.35 3.66 -13.87
CA GLU A 172 7.22 3.63 -12.41
C GLU A 172 8.38 4.31 -11.65
N TYR A 173 9.44 4.72 -12.34
CA TYR A 173 10.47 5.62 -11.79
C TYR A 173 10.07 7.09 -11.83
N THR A 174 8.83 7.37 -12.16
CA THR A 174 8.21 8.69 -12.10
C THR A 174 6.92 8.61 -11.31
N TYR A 175 6.57 9.70 -10.65
CA TYR A 175 5.39 9.79 -9.80
C TYR A 175 4.10 9.49 -10.57
N CYS A 176 3.88 10.21 -11.66
CA CYS A 176 2.69 10.04 -12.50
C CYS A 176 2.67 8.69 -13.23
N GLY A 177 3.83 8.16 -13.62
CA GLY A 177 3.93 6.84 -14.24
C GLY A 177 3.52 5.73 -13.28
N ALA A 178 3.89 5.85 -11.99
CA ALA A 178 3.47 4.94 -10.94
C ALA A 178 1.95 4.98 -10.72
N ILE A 179 1.34 6.16 -10.64
CA ILE A 179 -0.13 6.32 -10.53
C ILE A 179 -0.84 5.61 -11.69
N ARG A 180 -0.39 5.84 -12.94
CA ARG A 180 -0.99 5.20 -14.11
C ARG A 180 -0.87 3.68 -14.07
N SER A 181 0.30 3.16 -13.66
CA SER A 181 0.52 1.70 -13.52
C SER A 181 -0.40 1.10 -12.47
N ILE A 182 -0.47 1.71 -11.29
CA ILE A 182 -1.34 1.29 -10.19
C ILE A 182 -2.80 1.23 -10.64
N VAL A 183 -3.31 2.31 -11.21
CA VAL A 183 -4.72 2.40 -11.66
C VAL A 183 -5.02 1.35 -12.71
N LYS A 184 -4.12 1.19 -13.69
CA LYS A 184 -4.28 0.19 -14.75
C LYS A 184 -4.34 -1.23 -14.18
N GLU A 185 -3.36 -1.61 -13.36
CA GLU A 185 -3.27 -2.96 -12.79
C GLU A 185 -4.47 -3.30 -11.89
N LEU A 186 -4.90 -2.34 -11.07
CA LEU A 186 -6.07 -2.53 -10.20
C LEU A 186 -7.37 -2.66 -10.99
N ARG A 187 -7.59 -1.84 -12.01
CA ARG A 187 -8.79 -1.94 -12.85
C ARG A 187 -8.86 -3.24 -13.66
N GLU A 188 -7.71 -3.74 -14.10
CA GLU A 188 -7.62 -5.03 -14.79
C GLU A 188 -7.88 -6.21 -13.85
N ALA A 189 -7.37 -6.16 -12.62
CA ALA A 189 -7.50 -7.26 -11.66
C ALA A 189 -8.80 -7.21 -10.83
N TYR A 190 -9.27 -6.02 -10.49
CA TYR A 190 -10.38 -5.77 -9.57
C TYR A 190 -11.28 -4.64 -10.09
N PRO A 191 -12.10 -4.88 -11.13
CA PRO A 191 -12.89 -3.84 -11.81
C PRO A 191 -13.94 -3.16 -10.92
N GLU A 192 -14.37 -3.81 -9.83
CA GLU A 192 -15.37 -3.27 -8.88
C GLU A 192 -14.70 -2.58 -7.66
N LEU A 193 -13.37 -2.60 -7.58
CA LEU A 193 -12.64 -1.97 -6.48
C LEU A 193 -12.69 -0.46 -6.63
N ARG A 194 -13.15 0.22 -5.58
CA ARG A 194 -13.09 1.68 -5.49
C ARG A 194 -11.66 2.09 -5.10
N ILE A 195 -10.97 2.80 -5.99
CA ILE A 195 -9.60 3.28 -5.81
C ILE A 195 -9.67 4.75 -5.44
N ILE A 196 -9.09 5.13 -4.32
CA ILE A 196 -9.07 6.51 -3.84
C ILE A 196 -7.65 6.88 -3.46
N PHE A 197 -7.07 7.83 -4.15
CA PHE A 197 -5.79 8.42 -3.76
C PHE A 197 -6.00 9.45 -2.66
N ILE A 198 -5.00 9.65 -1.83
CA ILE A 198 -4.98 10.68 -0.80
C ILE A 198 -3.66 11.43 -0.94
N THR A 199 -3.72 12.72 -1.24
CA THR A 199 -2.52 13.53 -1.43
C THR A 199 -1.63 13.50 -0.18
N PRO A 200 -0.31 13.69 -0.32
CA PRO A 200 0.54 13.97 0.83
C PRO A 200 0.03 15.20 1.61
N PRO A 201 0.10 15.19 2.95
CA PRO A 201 -0.24 16.37 3.72
C PRO A 201 0.81 17.48 3.59
N TYR A 202 0.45 18.71 3.91
CA TYR A 202 1.40 19.82 4.03
C TYR A 202 2.48 19.48 5.05
N THR A 203 3.74 19.75 4.73
CA THR A 203 4.90 19.43 5.57
C THR A 203 5.81 20.64 5.76
N TRP A 204 6.65 20.57 6.78
CA TRP A 204 7.64 21.59 7.08
C TRP A 204 8.85 20.98 7.78
N TYR A 205 9.96 21.69 7.76
CA TYR A 205 11.27 21.20 8.19
C TYR A 205 11.91 22.20 9.13
N THR A 206 12.21 21.78 10.35
CA THR A 206 12.95 22.62 11.31
C THR A 206 14.40 22.87 10.90
N ILE A 207 14.96 22.00 10.10
CA ILE A 207 16.28 22.12 9.48
C ILE A 207 16.13 21.68 8.02
N PRO A 208 16.24 22.59 7.05
CA PRO A 208 16.81 23.96 7.10
C PRO A 208 15.86 25.11 7.49
N GLU A 209 14.74 24.89 8.17
CA GLU A 209 13.71 25.90 8.51
C GLU A 209 12.98 26.41 7.24
N LEU A 210 12.46 25.44 6.49
CA LEU A 210 11.70 25.66 5.26
C LEU A 210 10.38 24.91 5.31
N THR A 211 9.41 25.41 4.56
CA THR A 211 8.18 24.68 4.27
C THR A 211 8.34 23.84 3.01
N CYS A 212 7.41 22.92 2.77
CA CYS A 212 7.38 22.11 1.56
C CYS A 212 7.13 22.91 0.27
N GLU A 213 6.67 24.16 0.39
CA GLU A 213 6.51 25.08 -0.73
C GLU A 213 7.83 25.77 -1.15
N GLU A 214 8.82 25.76 -0.26
CA GLU A 214 10.13 26.39 -0.46
C GLU A 214 11.23 25.39 -0.71
N TYR A 215 11.03 24.10 -0.38
CA TYR A 215 12.06 23.07 -0.37
C TYR A 215 11.95 22.15 -1.57
N ASP A 216 12.63 22.51 -2.66
CA ASP A 216 12.77 21.61 -3.83
C ASP A 216 13.90 20.60 -3.57
N LEU A 217 13.56 19.32 -3.57
CA LEU A 217 14.47 18.19 -3.36
C LEU A 217 14.93 17.52 -4.66
N GLY A 218 14.69 18.17 -5.81
CA GLY A 218 15.18 17.76 -7.12
C GLY A 218 14.11 17.35 -8.13
N GLY A 219 12.85 17.18 -7.69
CA GLY A 219 11.71 16.88 -8.54
C GLY A 219 10.67 18.00 -8.61
N GLY A 220 10.87 19.08 -7.87
CA GLY A 220 9.94 20.18 -7.65
C GLY A 220 9.60 20.32 -6.17
N VAL A 221 8.76 21.27 -5.82
CA VAL A 221 8.19 21.43 -4.47
C VAL A 221 7.04 20.43 -4.27
N LEU A 222 6.63 20.18 -3.02
CA LEU A 222 5.59 19.18 -2.74
C LEU A 222 4.27 19.50 -3.44
N GLU A 223 3.92 20.78 -3.57
CA GLU A 223 2.71 21.22 -4.28
C GLU A 223 2.69 20.77 -5.75
N ASP A 224 3.86 20.69 -6.41
CA ASP A 224 3.93 20.21 -7.80
C ASP A 224 3.51 18.73 -7.90
N TYR A 225 3.90 17.89 -6.93
CA TYR A 225 3.48 16.48 -6.85
C TYR A 225 1.98 16.37 -6.57
N VAL A 226 1.48 17.13 -5.61
CA VAL A 226 0.05 17.16 -5.24
C VAL A 226 -0.82 17.57 -6.42
N ASN A 227 -0.47 18.66 -7.09
CA ASN A 227 -1.20 19.14 -8.26
C ASN A 227 -1.15 18.11 -9.41
N ALA A 228 -0.02 17.45 -9.62
CA ALA A 228 0.12 16.40 -10.62
C ALA A 228 -0.75 15.18 -10.29
N GLU A 229 -0.81 14.76 -9.01
CA GLU A 229 -1.68 13.67 -8.56
C GLU A 229 -3.15 13.99 -8.78
N ILE A 230 -3.62 15.15 -8.31
CA ILE A 230 -5.01 15.58 -8.46
C ILE A 230 -5.39 15.65 -9.94
N GLY A 231 -4.58 16.33 -10.77
CA GLY A 231 -4.85 16.46 -12.20
C GLY A 231 -4.86 15.13 -12.93
N LEU A 232 -3.95 14.21 -12.55
CA LEU A 232 -3.88 12.89 -13.16
C LEU A 232 -5.04 11.99 -12.72
N CYS A 233 -5.40 11.99 -11.43
CA CYS A 233 -6.54 11.24 -10.94
C CYS A 233 -7.83 11.68 -11.64
N GLN A 234 -8.05 12.99 -11.81
CA GLN A 234 -9.17 13.52 -12.59
C GLN A 234 -9.14 13.05 -14.06
N ALA A 235 -7.98 13.07 -14.71
CA ALA A 235 -7.83 12.62 -16.09
C ALA A 235 -8.06 11.10 -16.26
N LEU A 236 -7.79 10.32 -15.22
CA LEU A 236 -7.99 8.87 -15.18
C LEU A 236 -9.38 8.47 -14.66
N ASP A 237 -10.24 9.41 -14.28
CA ASP A 237 -11.52 9.15 -13.62
C ASP A 237 -11.35 8.26 -12.37
N VAL A 238 -10.41 8.67 -11.50
CA VAL A 238 -10.11 8.05 -10.21
C VAL A 238 -10.31 9.09 -9.12
N GLU A 239 -10.83 8.65 -7.99
CA GLU A 239 -11.08 9.52 -6.86
C GLU A 239 -9.79 9.96 -6.17
N VAL A 240 -9.78 11.20 -5.68
CA VAL A 240 -8.68 11.75 -4.89
C VAL A 240 -9.22 12.60 -3.75
N ILE A 241 -8.68 12.41 -2.55
CA ILE A 241 -8.94 13.24 -1.37
C ILE A 241 -7.74 14.17 -1.20
N ASP A 242 -7.98 15.46 -1.30
CA ASP A 242 -6.95 16.47 -1.06
C ASP A 242 -6.82 16.74 0.44
N ILE A 243 -5.67 16.40 1.00
CA ILE A 243 -5.30 16.74 2.38
C ILE A 243 -4.07 17.66 2.42
N TYR A 244 -3.75 18.32 1.32
CA TYR A 244 -2.68 19.29 1.23
C TYR A 244 -3.21 20.72 1.31
N HIS A 245 -4.10 21.09 0.37
CA HIS A 245 -4.63 22.44 0.29
C HIS A 245 -5.66 22.68 1.40
N ASP A 246 -5.52 23.80 2.09
CA ASP A 246 -6.43 24.25 3.17
C ASP A 246 -6.69 23.21 4.29
N TYR A 247 -5.90 22.15 4.34
CA TYR A 247 -6.12 21.04 5.25
C TYR A 247 -5.56 21.31 6.65
N TYR A 248 -4.28 21.65 6.74
CA TYR A 248 -3.66 22.13 7.97
C TYR A 248 -3.52 23.66 7.92
N PRO A 249 -3.86 24.39 9.00
CA PRO A 249 -3.45 25.78 9.12
C PRO A 249 -1.91 25.80 9.13
N HIS A 250 -1.32 26.68 8.32
CA HIS A 250 0.13 26.78 8.13
C HIS A 250 0.60 28.24 7.93
N GLU A 251 -0.17 29.19 8.43
CA GLU A 251 0.19 30.61 8.34
C GLU A 251 1.35 30.96 9.28
N THR A 252 1.48 30.23 10.39
CA THR A 252 2.53 30.44 11.39
C THR A 252 3.20 29.13 11.80
N TRP A 253 4.43 29.19 12.31
CA TRP A 253 5.11 28.01 12.83
C TRP A 253 4.35 27.32 13.97
N ASP A 254 3.59 28.08 14.78
CA ASP A 254 2.78 27.52 15.84
C ASP A 254 1.63 26.66 15.28
N ASP A 255 1.08 27.00 14.12
CA ASP A 255 0.04 26.22 13.46
C ASP A 255 0.53 24.84 13.05
N LEU A 256 1.79 24.75 12.64
CA LEU A 256 2.39 23.50 12.15
C LEU A 256 2.50 22.44 13.23
N TYR A 257 2.61 22.80 14.50
CA TYR A 257 2.63 21.87 15.64
C TYR A 257 1.25 21.40 16.10
N LEU A 258 0.17 21.97 15.56
CA LEU A 258 -1.18 21.55 15.96
C LEU A 258 -1.50 20.10 15.52
N TYR A 259 -0.98 19.66 14.38
CA TYR A 259 -1.34 18.39 13.76
C TYR A 259 -0.15 17.46 13.50
N THR A 260 1.08 17.95 13.70
CA THR A 260 2.32 17.16 13.57
C THR A 260 3.26 17.46 14.74
N ASP A 261 4.12 16.49 15.09
CA ASP A 261 5.13 16.69 16.13
C ASP A 261 6.50 17.02 15.54
N ASP A 262 6.75 16.60 14.31
CA ASP A 262 8.05 16.73 13.62
C ASP A 262 7.97 17.41 12.25
N GLY A 263 6.80 17.90 11.88
CA GLY A 263 6.53 18.54 10.60
C GLY A 263 6.15 17.59 9.47
N LEU A 264 6.27 16.26 9.66
CA LEU A 264 6.01 15.25 8.64
C LEU A 264 4.89 14.30 9.06
N HIS A 265 4.98 13.80 10.29
CA HIS A 265 4.11 12.73 10.76
C HIS A 265 2.96 13.31 11.59
N PRO A 266 1.71 12.94 11.29
CA PRO A 266 0.57 13.44 12.03
C PRO A 266 0.61 12.94 13.47
N ASN A 267 0.46 13.85 14.43
CA ASN A 267 0.18 13.53 15.80
C ASN A 267 -1.26 12.97 15.94
N GLU A 268 -1.74 12.69 17.13
CA GLU A 268 -3.07 12.11 17.31
C GLU A 268 -4.19 13.02 16.76
N ALA A 269 -4.07 14.35 16.92
CA ALA A 269 -5.03 15.31 16.37
C ALA A 269 -4.99 15.33 14.83
N GLY A 270 -3.80 15.22 14.23
CA GLY A 270 -3.64 15.12 12.78
C GLY A 270 -4.25 13.83 12.23
N ARG A 271 -4.01 12.68 12.90
CA ARG A 271 -4.62 11.40 12.50
C ARG A 271 -6.14 11.42 12.62
N GLU A 272 -6.67 12.03 13.66
CA GLU A 272 -8.12 12.23 13.84
C GLU A 272 -8.71 13.08 12.71
N LYS A 273 -8.03 14.19 12.36
CA LYS A 273 -8.47 15.06 11.28
C LYS A 273 -8.48 14.33 9.94
N ILE A 274 -7.42 13.57 9.60
CA ILE A 274 -7.37 12.77 8.36
C ILE A 274 -8.51 11.76 8.32
N ALA A 275 -8.70 10.99 9.38
CA ALA A 275 -9.76 9.99 9.44
C ALA A 275 -11.15 10.60 9.33
N GLN A 276 -11.38 11.78 9.93
CA GLN A 276 -12.64 12.52 9.82
C GLN A 276 -12.90 12.98 8.38
N THR A 277 -11.89 13.56 7.72
CA THR A 277 -12.00 14.01 6.32
C THR A 277 -12.33 12.84 5.39
N ILE A 278 -11.69 11.68 5.58
CA ILE A 278 -11.99 10.48 4.79
C ILE A 278 -13.43 10.00 5.06
N ALA A 279 -13.88 9.99 6.32
CA ALA A 279 -15.24 9.59 6.66
C ALA A 279 -16.29 10.51 6.03
N GLU A 280 -16.10 11.82 6.10
CA GLU A 280 -16.97 12.82 5.48
C GLU A 280 -16.99 12.68 3.96
N TYR A 281 -15.85 12.41 3.34
CA TYR A 281 -15.77 12.15 1.90
C TYR A 281 -16.61 10.92 1.50
N LEU A 282 -16.52 9.84 2.26
CA LEU A 282 -17.29 8.62 2.00
C LEU A 282 -18.80 8.84 2.20
N ASP A 283 -19.20 9.61 3.22
CA ASP A 283 -20.62 9.94 3.47
C ASP A 283 -21.20 10.81 2.35
N ASN A 284 -20.50 11.86 1.92
CA ASN A 284 -20.93 12.73 0.84
C ASN A 284 -21.08 11.97 -0.48
N TYR A 285 -20.13 11.11 -0.81
CA TYR A 285 -20.22 10.26 -1.99
C TYR A 285 -21.45 9.34 -1.96
N ALA A 286 -21.75 8.75 -0.80
CA ALA A 286 -22.90 7.88 -0.64
C ALA A 286 -24.22 8.62 -0.90
N GLU A 287 -24.32 9.90 -0.49
CA GLU A 287 -25.49 10.76 -0.76
C GLU A 287 -25.60 11.08 -2.25
N ASP A 288 -24.50 11.45 -2.90
CA ASP A 288 -24.47 11.83 -4.32
C ASP A 288 -24.88 10.70 -5.26
N VAL A 289 -24.48 9.45 -4.95
CA VAL A 289 -24.82 8.26 -5.75
C VAL A 289 -26.10 7.57 -5.28
N GLY A 290 -26.79 8.11 -4.29
CA GLY A 290 -28.06 7.58 -3.78
C GLY A 290 -27.95 6.22 -3.07
N VAL A 291 -26.74 5.85 -2.62
CA VAL A 291 -26.48 4.67 -1.80
C VAL A 291 -26.63 5.05 -0.34
N LYS A 292 -27.22 4.18 0.48
CA LYS A 292 -27.25 4.42 1.93
C LYS A 292 -25.81 4.52 2.45
N SER A 293 -25.53 5.59 3.20
CA SER A 293 -24.27 5.73 3.94
C SER A 293 -23.92 4.42 4.66
N PRO A 294 -22.66 4.01 4.70
CA PRO A 294 -22.23 2.83 5.47
C PRO A 294 -22.48 2.92 6.97
N ARG A 295 -23.00 4.04 7.47
CA ARG A 295 -23.49 4.15 8.85
C ARG A 295 -24.73 3.27 9.04
N LEU A 296 -24.52 2.13 9.61
CA LEU A 296 -25.57 1.29 10.21
C LEU A 296 -25.40 1.26 11.72
#